data_ea1e2b47f59ad097934ac8c113bc86db
#
_entry.id   ea1e2b47f59ad097934ac8c113bc86db
#
_cell.length_a   1.000
_cell.length_b   1.000
_cell.length_c   1.000
_cell.angle_alpha   90.00
_cell.angle_beta   90.00
_cell.angle_gamma   90.00
#
_symmetry.space_group_name_H-M   'P 1'
#
loop_
_entity.id
_entity.type
_entity.pdbx_description
1 polymer ?
#
loop_
_entity_poly.entity_id
_entity_poly.type
_entity_poly.pdbx_seq_one_letter_code
_entity_poly.pdbx_strand_id
1 'polypeptide(L)'
;MAVAEVAADDGDPISARDRAMVELLYASGLRVSELAGVDVDDVDFTVGVVRVLGKGGKERVVPFGLPAATALREWAAYRPRLATERSGAALFLGRRGRRVDPRQVREAVHRLVAHVQGAPDLAPHGLRHSAATHLLEGGADLRTVQELLGHASLATTQIYTHVSAERLRKSYEQAHPRA
;
A
#
# COMPACT_ATOMS: atom_id res chain seq x y z
N MET A 1 -13.62 5.44 5.80
CA MET A 1 -14.08 6.10 4.58
C MET A 1 -13.47 7.50 4.35
N ALA A 2 -13.06 8.25 5.34
CA ALA A 2 -12.72 9.67 5.21
C ALA A 2 -11.23 10.02 5.01
N VAL A 3 -10.30 9.08 5.12
CA VAL A 3 -8.85 9.41 5.10
C VAL A 3 -8.38 9.93 3.73
N ALA A 4 -9.03 9.53 2.65
CA ALA A 4 -8.66 9.94 1.30
C ALA A 4 -9.28 11.27 0.84
N GLU A 5 -10.39 11.68 1.45
CA GLU A 5 -11.07 12.95 1.10
C GLU A 5 -10.43 14.18 1.76
N VAL A 6 -9.63 13.98 2.80
CA VAL A 6 -9.03 15.07 3.59
C VAL A 6 -7.77 15.67 2.95
N ALA A 7 -7.08 14.93 2.08
CA ALA A 7 -5.94 15.49 1.34
C ALA A 7 -6.43 16.04 -0.01
N ALA A 8 -7.03 17.24 0.00
CA ALA A 8 -7.21 18.00 -1.23
C ALA A 8 -5.86 18.14 -1.94
N ASP A 9 -5.88 18.10 -3.28
CA ASP A 9 -4.69 18.39 -4.09
C ASP A 9 -4.30 19.87 -3.86
N ASP A 10 -3.39 20.06 -2.89
CA ASP A 10 -2.81 21.37 -2.58
C ASP A 10 -1.56 21.65 -3.45
N GLY A 11 -1.26 20.75 -4.40
CA GLY A 11 -0.08 20.82 -5.24
C GLY A 11 1.24 20.50 -4.51
N ASP A 12 1.18 20.07 -3.23
CA ASP A 12 2.36 19.66 -2.46
C ASP A 12 2.74 18.20 -2.77
N PRO A 13 3.93 17.94 -3.29
CA PRO A 13 4.40 16.57 -3.53
C PRO A 13 4.39 15.67 -2.29
N ILE A 14 4.52 16.24 -1.09
CA ILE A 14 4.52 15.47 0.16
C ILE A 14 3.10 15.01 0.50
N SER A 15 2.09 15.86 0.30
CA SER A 15 0.69 15.50 0.49
C SER A 15 0.27 14.38 -0.47
N ALA A 16 0.60 14.48 -1.75
CA ALA A 16 0.33 13.45 -2.74
C ALA A 16 1.03 12.12 -2.40
N ARG A 17 2.31 12.18 -1.96
CA ARG A 17 3.05 11.02 -1.49
C ARG A 17 2.38 10.35 -0.29
N ASP A 18 2.05 11.14 0.73
CA ASP A 18 1.49 10.64 1.98
C ASP A 18 0.13 9.96 1.73
N ARG A 19 -0.70 10.55 0.88
CA ARG A 19 -1.97 9.96 0.42
C ARG A 19 -1.73 8.63 -0.28
N ALA A 20 -0.81 8.56 -1.22
CA ALA A 20 -0.49 7.32 -1.93
C ALA A 20 0.02 6.22 -0.99
N MET A 21 0.86 6.57 0.00
CA MET A 21 1.34 5.62 1.01
C MET A 21 0.18 5.05 1.85
N VAL A 22 -0.73 5.89 2.32
CA VAL A 22 -1.85 5.47 3.17
C VAL A 22 -2.87 4.65 2.38
N GLU A 23 -3.20 5.08 1.16
CA GLU A 23 -4.09 4.32 0.28
C GLU A 23 -3.53 2.93 -0.04
N LEU A 24 -2.25 2.83 -0.35
CA LEU A 24 -1.62 1.55 -0.64
C LEU A 24 -1.53 0.66 0.61
N LEU A 25 -1.21 1.22 1.80
CA LEU A 25 -1.21 0.46 3.06
C LEU A 25 -2.59 -0.11 3.37
N TYR A 26 -3.64 0.70 3.21
CA TYR A 26 -5.01 0.26 3.49
C TYR A 26 -5.49 -0.76 2.46
N ALA A 27 -5.28 -0.51 1.17
CA ALA A 27 -5.72 -1.41 0.11
C ALA A 27 -5.03 -2.79 0.20
N SER A 28 -3.72 -2.82 0.45
CA SER A 28 -2.91 -4.02 0.34
C SER A 28 -2.57 -4.69 1.68
N GLY A 29 -2.82 -4.01 2.80
CA GLY A 29 -2.43 -4.50 4.12
C GLY A 29 -0.92 -4.70 4.30
N LEU A 30 -0.08 -3.96 3.58
CA LEU A 30 1.38 -4.05 3.66
C LEU A 30 1.90 -3.68 5.04
N ARG A 31 3.07 -4.22 5.39
CA ARG A 31 3.84 -3.70 6.52
C ARG A 31 4.52 -2.39 6.12
N VAL A 32 4.73 -1.51 7.08
CA VAL A 32 5.43 -0.23 6.87
C VAL A 32 6.80 -0.42 6.21
N SER A 33 7.55 -1.44 6.66
CA SER A 33 8.86 -1.74 6.08
C SER A 33 8.78 -2.27 4.66
N GLU A 34 7.74 -3.04 4.33
CA GLU A 34 7.49 -3.51 2.97
C GLU A 34 7.16 -2.33 2.06
N LEU A 35 6.25 -1.44 2.48
CA LEU A 35 5.92 -0.22 1.74
C LEU A 35 7.15 0.66 1.48
N ALA A 36 7.95 0.90 2.51
CA ALA A 36 9.17 1.71 2.38
C ALA A 36 10.19 1.10 1.41
N GLY A 37 10.16 -0.22 1.26
CA GLY A 37 11.04 -0.97 0.35
C GLY A 37 10.61 -0.99 -1.11
N VAL A 38 9.38 -0.60 -1.44
CA VAL A 38 8.83 -0.69 -2.82
C VAL A 38 9.62 0.18 -3.79
N ASP A 39 9.94 -0.39 -4.95
CA ASP A 39 10.53 0.32 -6.08
C ASP A 39 9.45 0.70 -7.12
N VAL A 40 9.80 1.58 -8.05
CA VAL A 40 8.87 2.03 -9.12
C VAL A 40 8.42 0.84 -9.96
N ASP A 41 9.34 -0.06 -10.29
CA ASP A 41 9.09 -1.23 -11.14
C ASP A 41 8.36 -2.37 -10.42
N ASP A 42 8.12 -2.24 -9.11
CA ASP A 42 7.33 -3.20 -8.34
C ASP A 42 5.82 -2.99 -8.50
N VAL A 43 5.39 -1.87 -9.08
CA VAL A 43 3.97 -1.53 -9.25
C VAL A 43 3.53 -1.82 -10.68
N ASP A 44 2.63 -2.77 -10.83
CA ASP A 44 1.96 -3.04 -12.10
C ASP A 44 0.57 -2.41 -12.10
N PHE A 45 0.43 -1.27 -12.79
CA PHE A 45 -0.84 -0.55 -12.95
C PHE A 45 -1.81 -1.23 -13.91
N THR A 46 -1.35 -2.14 -14.75
CA THR A 46 -2.19 -2.84 -15.73
C THR A 46 -2.99 -3.92 -15.04
N VAL A 47 -2.32 -4.66 -14.16
CA VAL A 47 -2.94 -5.74 -13.38
C VAL A 47 -3.49 -5.21 -12.04
N GLY A 48 -2.99 -4.07 -11.54
CA GLY A 48 -3.38 -3.50 -10.24
C GLY A 48 -2.75 -4.25 -9.07
N VAL A 49 -1.45 -4.53 -9.15
CA VAL A 49 -0.72 -5.26 -8.12
C VAL A 49 0.61 -4.60 -7.76
N VAL A 50 1.07 -4.83 -6.55
CA VAL A 50 2.40 -4.45 -6.07
C VAL A 50 3.18 -5.67 -5.60
N ARG A 51 4.42 -5.78 -6.02
CA ARG A 51 5.36 -6.80 -5.56
C ARG A 51 6.10 -6.29 -4.33
N VAL A 52 6.21 -7.13 -3.31
CA VAL A 52 6.90 -6.77 -2.06
C VAL A 52 7.76 -7.90 -1.53
N LEU A 53 8.83 -7.52 -0.85
CA LEU A 53 9.72 -8.44 -0.14
C LEU A 53 9.27 -8.57 1.32
N GLY A 54 8.82 -9.75 1.69
CA GLY A 54 8.46 -10.09 3.05
C GLY A 54 9.65 -10.53 3.92
N LYS A 55 9.35 -10.96 5.13
CA LYS A 55 10.35 -11.51 6.06
C LYS A 55 11.07 -12.71 5.46
N GLY A 56 12.41 -12.69 5.49
CA GLY A 56 13.23 -13.76 4.94
C GLY A 56 13.44 -13.68 3.42
N GLY A 57 13.23 -12.51 2.80
CA GLY A 57 13.44 -12.31 1.37
C GLY A 57 12.38 -12.98 0.47
N LYS A 58 11.26 -13.41 1.04
CA LYS A 58 10.17 -14.01 0.26
C LYS A 58 9.38 -12.93 -0.45
N GLU A 59 9.34 -13.01 -1.77
CA GLU A 59 8.50 -12.14 -2.59
C GLU A 59 7.03 -12.57 -2.53
N ARG A 60 6.14 -11.59 -2.56
CA ARG A 60 4.72 -11.80 -2.81
C ARG A 60 4.15 -10.63 -3.60
N VAL A 61 3.07 -10.90 -4.30
CA VAL A 61 2.31 -9.90 -5.06
C VAL A 61 1.00 -9.65 -4.33
N VAL A 62 0.65 -8.38 -4.16
CA VAL A 62 -0.55 -7.97 -3.42
C VAL A 62 -1.38 -7.04 -4.31
N PRO A 63 -2.69 -7.30 -4.50
CA PRO A 63 -3.55 -6.43 -5.29
C PRO A 63 -3.84 -5.11 -4.55
N PHE A 64 -4.17 -4.08 -5.33
CA PHE A 64 -4.71 -2.81 -4.86
C PHE A 64 -5.84 -2.32 -5.78
N GLY A 65 -6.82 -1.62 -5.20
CA GLY A 65 -7.99 -1.13 -5.92
C GLY A 65 -7.77 0.25 -6.56
N LEU A 66 -8.83 0.75 -7.21
CA LEU A 66 -8.83 2.02 -7.94
C LEU A 66 -8.40 3.24 -7.10
N PRO A 67 -8.82 3.42 -5.83
CA PRO A 67 -8.38 4.56 -5.04
C PRO A 67 -6.86 4.60 -4.85
N ALA A 68 -6.25 3.46 -4.54
CA ALA A 68 -4.80 3.36 -4.42
C ALA A 68 -4.10 3.57 -5.77
N ALA A 69 -4.66 3.01 -6.87
CA ALA A 69 -4.13 3.23 -8.22
C ALA A 69 -4.15 4.72 -8.61
N THR A 70 -5.22 5.43 -8.28
CA THR A 70 -5.36 6.88 -8.54
C THR A 70 -4.33 7.67 -7.75
N ALA A 71 -4.23 7.42 -6.44
CA ALA A 71 -3.26 8.09 -5.59
C ALA A 71 -1.80 7.81 -6.00
N LEU A 72 -1.50 6.58 -6.40
CA LEU A 72 -0.17 6.21 -6.89
C LEU A 72 0.19 6.89 -8.22
N ARG A 73 -0.77 7.02 -9.17
CA ARG A 73 -0.54 7.74 -10.43
C ARG A 73 -0.30 9.23 -10.17
N GLU A 74 -1.08 9.83 -9.30
CA GLU A 74 -0.89 11.21 -8.88
C GLU A 74 0.48 11.41 -8.24
N TRP A 75 0.86 10.57 -7.28
CA TRP A 75 2.20 10.61 -6.72
C TRP A 75 3.28 10.44 -7.79
N ALA A 76 3.13 9.53 -8.73
CA ALA A 76 4.08 9.32 -9.82
C ALA A 76 4.31 10.60 -10.65
N ALA A 77 3.27 11.42 -10.85
CA ALA A 77 3.40 12.71 -11.52
C ALA A 77 4.16 13.76 -10.68
N TYR A 78 4.03 13.70 -9.35
CA TYR A 78 4.75 14.60 -8.43
C TYR A 78 6.16 14.15 -8.08
N ARG A 79 6.43 12.82 -8.11
CA ARG A 79 7.71 12.23 -7.69
C ARG A 79 8.95 12.88 -8.32
N PRO A 80 8.97 13.26 -9.63
CA PRO A 80 10.12 13.91 -10.24
C PRO A 80 10.54 15.23 -9.56
N ARG A 81 9.60 15.94 -8.92
CA ARG A 81 9.91 17.19 -8.19
C ARG A 81 10.78 16.97 -6.94
N LEU A 82 10.77 15.74 -6.39
CA LEU A 82 11.60 15.36 -5.24
C LEU A 82 12.77 14.47 -5.63
N ALA A 83 12.80 13.94 -6.85
CA ALA A 83 13.83 13.02 -7.29
C ALA A 83 15.21 13.69 -7.38
N THR A 84 16.23 12.95 -6.94
CA THR A 84 17.65 13.33 -7.01
C THR A 84 18.44 12.10 -7.49
N GLU A 85 19.73 12.27 -7.76
CA GLU A 85 20.63 11.15 -8.07
C GLU A 85 20.65 10.07 -6.97
N ARG A 86 20.25 10.41 -5.73
CA ARG A 86 20.20 9.50 -4.59
C ARG A 86 18.86 8.77 -4.43
N SER A 87 17.91 9.03 -5.30
CA SER A 87 16.56 8.42 -5.22
C SER A 87 16.56 6.95 -5.62
N GLY A 88 17.43 6.58 -6.56
CA GLY A 88 17.46 5.23 -7.14
C GLY A 88 16.07 4.82 -7.66
N ALA A 89 15.76 3.55 -7.54
CA ALA A 89 14.48 2.97 -7.95
C ALA A 89 13.33 3.20 -6.95
N ALA A 90 13.59 3.79 -5.77
CA ALA A 90 12.59 3.94 -4.71
C ALA A 90 11.29 4.58 -5.20
N LEU A 91 10.14 3.93 -4.96
CA LEU A 91 8.84 4.50 -5.29
C LEU A 91 8.56 5.74 -4.44
N PHE A 92 8.68 5.64 -3.12
CA PHE A 92 8.38 6.73 -2.21
C PHE A 92 9.64 7.46 -1.76
N LEU A 93 9.63 8.79 -1.90
CA LEU A 93 10.76 9.67 -1.60
C LEU A 93 10.44 10.60 -0.42
N GLY A 94 11.43 10.79 0.45
CA GLY A 94 11.40 11.84 1.46
C GLY A 94 11.71 13.22 0.86
N ARG A 95 11.54 14.28 1.65
CA ARG A 95 11.82 15.68 1.22
C ARG A 95 13.23 15.92 0.65
N ARG A 96 14.19 15.05 0.99
CA ARG A 96 15.59 15.14 0.53
C ARG A 96 15.86 14.23 -0.69
N GLY A 97 14.81 13.71 -1.33
CA GLY A 97 14.93 12.86 -2.52
C GLY A 97 15.45 11.45 -2.25
N ARG A 98 15.66 11.04 -1.01
CA ARG A 98 16.03 9.66 -0.66
C ARG A 98 14.78 8.83 -0.42
N ARG A 99 14.90 7.49 -0.52
CA ARG A 99 13.87 6.54 -0.11
C ARG A 99 13.33 6.90 1.28
N VAL A 100 12.00 6.87 1.45
CA VAL A 100 11.38 7.02 2.77
C VAL A 100 11.82 5.88 3.69
N ASP A 101 11.94 6.19 4.95
CA ASP A 101 12.14 5.20 6.00
C ASP A 101 10.81 4.83 6.68
N PRO A 102 10.77 3.72 7.44
CA PRO A 102 9.56 3.31 8.15
C PRO A 102 9.00 4.33 9.15
N ARG A 103 9.82 5.23 9.68
CA ARG A 103 9.37 6.30 10.58
C ARG A 103 8.57 7.35 9.81
N GLN A 104 9.08 7.79 8.66
CA GLN A 104 8.39 8.75 7.79
C GLN A 104 7.03 8.22 7.33
N VAL A 105 6.93 6.92 7.04
CA VAL A 105 5.65 6.28 6.69
C VAL A 105 4.67 6.34 7.89
N ARG A 106 5.13 6.04 9.11
CA ARG A 106 4.28 6.15 10.31
C ARG A 106 3.81 7.59 10.55
N GLU A 107 4.71 8.56 10.39
CA GLU A 107 4.38 9.99 10.51
C GLU A 107 3.34 10.43 9.49
N ALA A 108 3.40 9.92 8.26
CA ALA A 108 2.38 10.18 7.23
C ALA A 108 1.01 9.61 7.62
N VAL A 109 0.96 8.37 8.11
CA VAL A 109 -0.27 7.76 8.60
C VAL A 109 -0.88 8.59 9.73
N HIS A 110 -0.09 8.94 10.75
CA HIS A 110 -0.59 9.75 11.86
C HIS A 110 -1.11 11.12 11.42
N ARG A 111 -0.40 11.80 10.50
CA ARG A 111 -0.87 13.10 9.97
C ARG A 111 -2.23 12.99 9.30
N LEU A 112 -2.41 12.02 8.41
CA LEU A 112 -3.66 11.87 7.66
C LEU A 112 -4.82 11.40 8.55
N VAL A 113 -4.56 10.47 9.48
CA VAL A 113 -5.59 10.00 10.41
C VAL A 113 -6.03 11.09 11.39
N ALA A 114 -5.13 11.97 11.84
CA ALA A 114 -5.46 13.07 12.73
C ALA A 114 -6.47 14.07 12.13
N HIS A 115 -6.62 14.12 10.81
CA HIS A 115 -7.62 14.98 10.13
C HIS A 115 -9.00 14.33 10.02
N VAL A 116 -9.14 13.06 10.39
CA VAL A 116 -10.42 12.34 10.33
C VAL A 116 -11.12 12.45 11.69
N GLN A 117 -12.21 13.22 11.75
CA GLN A 117 -13.00 13.35 12.97
C GLN A 117 -13.51 11.98 13.45
N GLY A 118 -13.24 11.66 14.73
CA GLY A 118 -13.69 10.41 15.35
C GLY A 118 -12.89 9.16 14.97
N ALA A 119 -11.83 9.28 14.17
CA ALA A 119 -10.93 8.16 13.96
C ALA A 119 -10.14 7.87 15.24
N PRO A 120 -10.06 6.60 15.71
CA PRO A 120 -9.11 6.25 16.75
C PRO A 120 -7.69 6.53 16.24
N ASP A 121 -6.74 6.75 17.15
CA ASP A 121 -5.32 6.92 16.76
C ASP A 121 -4.83 5.63 16.08
N LEU A 122 -5.02 5.60 14.76
CA LEU A 122 -4.71 4.44 13.93
C LEU A 122 -3.22 4.46 13.58
N ALA A 123 -2.46 3.67 14.31
CA ALA A 123 -1.13 3.27 13.87
C ALA A 123 -1.22 2.45 12.56
N PRO A 124 -0.16 2.35 11.76
CA PRO A 124 -0.14 1.54 10.54
C PRO A 124 -0.56 0.08 10.74
N HIS A 125 -0.35 -0.47 11.93
CA HIS A 125 -0.85 -1.80 12.29
C HIS A 125 -2.38 -1.86 12.32
N GLY A 126 -3.03 -0.78 12.79
CA GLY A 126 -4.48 -0.64 12.75
C GLY A 126 -5.04 -0.61 11.32
N LEU A 127 -4.39 0.11 10.39
CA LEU A 127 -4.78 0.09 8.97
C LEU A 127 -4.73 -1.32 8.38
N ARG A 128 -3.67 -2.07 8.68
CA ARG A 128 -3.52 -3.46 8.24
C ARG A 128 -4.58 -4.37 8.86
N HIS A 129 -4.91 -4.18 10.15
CA HIS A 129 -5.98 -4.90 10.81
C HIS A 129 -7.34 -4.58 10.18
N SER A 130 -7.62 -3.31 9.92
CA SER A 130 -8.84 -2.88 9.24
C SER A 130 -8.95 -3.47 7.83
N ALA A 131 -7.86 -3.49 7.05
CA ALA A 131 -7.83 -4.13 5.74
C ALA A 131 -8.17 -5.62 5.84
N ALA A 132 -7.59 -6.33 6.80
CA ALA A 132 -7.89 -7.76 7.04
C ALA A 132 -9.35 -7.98 7.40
N THR A 133 -9.89 -7.17 8.31
CA THR A 133 -11.28 -7.27 8.77
C THR A 133 -12.25 -7.01 7.61
N HIS A 134 -12.03 -5.95 6.84
CA HIS A 134 -12.89 -5.62 5.70
C HIS A 134 -12.86 -6.69 4.59
N LEU A 135 -11.71 -7.32 4.35
CA LEU A 135 -11.63 -8.44 3.41
C LEU A 135 -12.44 -9.65 3.89
N LEU A 136 -12.36 -9.97 5.18
CA LEU A 136 -13.16 -11.07 5.77
C LEU A 136 -14.65 -10.77 5.75
N GLU A 137 -15.06 -9.56 6.15
CA GLU A 137 -16.45 -9.11 6.11
C GLU A 137 -17.01 -9.06 4.68
N GLY A 138 -16.16 -8.76 3.70
CA GLY A 138 -16.49 -8.80 2.27
C GLY A 138 -16.55 -10.21 1.68
N GLY A 139 -16.29 -11.26 2.49
CA GLY A 139 -16.45 -12.66 2.09
C GLY A 139 -15.16 -13.32 1.56
N ALA A 140 -13.99 -12.68 1.67
CA ALA A 140 -12.74 -13.37 1.40
C ALA A 140 -12.51 -14.48 2.43
N ASP A 141 -12.07 -15.65 1.97
CA ASP A 141 -11.72 -16.72 2.89
C ASP A 141 -10.43 -16.40 3.68
N LEU A 142 -10.34 -16.95 4.90
CA LEU A 142 -9.25 -16.70 5.82
C LEU A 142 -7.87 -17.00 5.20
N ARG A 143 -7.77 -18.02 4.36
CA ARG A 143 -6.52 -18.42 3.71
C ARG A 143 -6.06 -17.37 2.71
N THR A 144 -6.98 -16.85 1.88
CA THR A 144 -6.72 -15.75 0.96
C THR A 144 -6.22 -14.51 1.72
N VAL A 145 -6.86 -14.14 2.84
CA VAL A 145 -6.42 -13.01 3.66
C VAL A 145 -5.04 -13.26 4.26
N GLN A 146 -4.74 -14.47 4.73
CA GLN A 146 -3.41 -14.83 5.24
C GLN A 146 -2.33 -14.75 4.15
N GLU A 147 -2.63 -15.21 2.93
CA GLU A 147 -1.71 -15.11 1.78
C GLU A 147 -1.44 -13.65 1.41
N LEU A 148 -2.47 -12.80 1.31
CA LEU A 148 -2.34 -11.36 1.04
C LEU A 148 -1.48 -10.66 2.10
N LEU A 149 -1.72 -10.98 3.35
CA LEU A 149 -0.99 -10.36 4.46
C LEU A 149 0.41 -10.96 4.67
N GLY A 150 0.77 -12.07 4.06
CA GLY A 150 2.08 -12.69 4.20
C GLY A 150 2.32 -13.21 5.62
N HIS A 151 1.35 -13.93 6.21
CA HIS A 151 1.54 -14.67 7.44
C HIS A 151 2.43 -15.90 7.17
N ALA A 152 3.55 -16.01 7.87
CA ALA A 152 4.63 -16.96 7.62
C ALA A 152 4.32 -18.43 7.97
N SER A 153 3.07 -18.80 8.23
CA SER A 153 2.69 -20.07 8.83
C SER A 153 2.31 -21.19 7.86
N LEU A 154 2.36 -20.99 6.55
CA LEU A 154 2.23 -22.11 5.62
C LEU A 154 3.39 -22.07 4.62
N ALA A 155 4.29 -23.03 4.79
CA ALA A 155 5.41 -23.27 3.93
C ALA A 155 4.95 -23.65 2.52
N THR A 156 4.85 -22.68 1.64
CA THR A 156 4.91 -22.95 0.20
C THR A 156 5.48 -21.70 -0.46
N THR A 157 6.67 -21.86 -1.04
CA THR A 157 7.19 -20.92 -2.02
C THR A 157 6.30 -21.05 -3.25
N GLN A 158 5.16 -20.34 -3.26
CA GLN A 158 4.36 -20.24 -4.45
C GLN A 158 5.09 -19.25 -5.38
N ILE A 159 5.55 -19.76 -6.50
CA ILE A 159 5.93 -18.92 -7.63
C ILE A 159 4.65 -18.20 -8.05
N TYR A 160 4.58 -16.89 -7.78
CA TYR A 160 3.46 -16.06 -8.20
C TYR A 160 3.48 -15.95 -9.73
N THR A 161 2.65 -16.76 -10.37
CA THR A 161 2.35 -16.66 -11.80
C THR A 161 1.29 -15.58 -12.02
N HIS A 162 1.17 -15.07 -13.26
CA HIS A 162 0.07 -14.16 -13.63
C HIS A 162 -1.32 -14.70 -13.22
N VAL A 163 -1.52 -16.00 -13.30
CA VAL A 163 -2.78 -16.68 -12.91
C VAL A 163 -3.08 -16.55 -11.41
N SER A 164 -2.05 -16.65 -10.55
CA SER A 164 -2.25 -16.46 -9.10
C SER A 164 -2.53 -15.01 -8.72
N ALA A 165 -1.88 -14.05 -9.39
CA ALA A 165 -2.14 -12.62 -9.19
C ALA A 165 -3.56 -12.25 -9.62
N GLU A 166 -4.04 -12.77 -10.73
CA GLU A 166 -5.41 -12.50 -11.22
C GLU A 166 -6.46 -13.13 -10.29
N ARG A 167 -6.23 -14.33 -9.74
CA ARG A 167 -7.11 -14.95 -8.75
C ARG A 167 -7.19 -14.12 -7.46
N LEU A 168 -6.06 -13.66 -6.96
CA LEU A 168 -6.01 -12.81 -5.78
C LEU A 168 -6.72 -11.47 -6.02
N ARG A 169 -6.55 -10.89 -7.21
CA ARG A 169 -7.25 -9.67 -7.60
C ARG A 169 -8.77 -9.87 -7.62
N LYS A 170 -9.28 -10.94 -8.22
CA LYS A 170 -10.71 -11.25 -8.24
C LYS A 170 -11.28 -11.39 -6.83
N SER A 171 -10.60 -12.11 -5.95
CA SER A 171 -11.01 -12.25 -4.55
C SER A 171 -10.97 -10.91 -3.81
N TYR A 172 -9.99 -10.06 -4.11
CA TYR A 172 -9.88 -8.72 -3.56
C TYR A 172 -11.02 -7.82 -4.05
N GLU A 173 -11.30 -7.80 -5.35
CA GLU A 173 -12.38 -6.99 -5.95
C GLU A 173 -13.76 -7.36 -5.40
N GLN A 174 -13.98 -8.64 -5.08
CA GLN A 174 -15.23 -9.11 -4.48
C GLN A 174 -15.37 -8.72 -3.01
N ALA A 175 -14.29 -8.65 -2.27
CA ALA A 175 -14.31 -8.57 -0.81
C ALA A 175 -13.87 -7.22 -0.25
N HIS A 176 -13.09 -6.44 -0.96
CA HIS A 176 -12.57 -5.18 -0.42
C HIS A 176 -13.51 -4.00 -0.73
N PRO A 177 -13.93 -3.19 0.27
CA PRO A 177 -14.91 -2.11 0.08
C PRO A 177 -14.42 -0.96 -0.79
N ARG A 178 -13.15 -0.95 -1.15
CA ARG A 178 -12.50 0.05 -2.03
C ARG A 178 -11.69 -0.63 -3.14
N ALA A 179 -12.20 -1.73 -3.66
CA ALA A 179 -11.59 -2.41 -4.80
C ALA A 179 -11.71 -1.62 -6.10
#